data_29557adfa98047180a8af55e1a0ef258
#
_entry.id   29557adfa98047180a8af55e1a0ef258
#
_cell.length_a   1.000
_cell.length_b   1.000
_cell.length_c   1.000
_cell.angle_alpha   90.00
_cell.angle_beta   90.00
_cell.angle_gamma   90.00
#
_symmetry.space_group_name_H-M   'P 1'
#
loop_
_entity.id
_entity.type
_entity.pdbx_description
1 polymer ?
#
loop_
_entity_poly.entity_id
_entity_poly.type
_entity_poly.pdbx_seq_one_letter_code
_entity_poly.pdbx_strand_id
1 'polypeptide(L)'
;MSADDQARAGIVLCCHGEMGHGMLHAAEMILGPQPQVVAIAVAPGDGPEGLAARLAEAIRETDSGAGVLVLTDMAGGTPCNLVAARPPSDAVEMVTGFNLPALLRALRERNEHADLARLAAETAAYGGRHIATLRALLDGND
;
A
#
# COMPACT_ATOMS: atom_id res chain seq x y z
N MET A 1 -26.19 -7.23 -3.44
CA MET A 1 -24.76 -7.21 -3.08
C MET A 1 -24.54 -6.21 -1.96
N SER A 2 -23.95 -6.65 -0.87
CA SER A 2 -23.68 -5.76 0.26
C SER A 2 -22.51 -4.83 -0.07
N ALA A 3 -22.32 -3.77 0.76
CA ALA A 3 -21.18 -2.87 0.59
C ALA A 3 -19.85 -3.63 0.69
N ASP A 4 -19.80 -4.72 1.48
CA ASP A 4 -18.59 -5.52 1.65
C ASP A 4 -18.24 -6.35 0.42
N ASP A 5 -19.20 -6.55 -0.47
CA ASP A 5 -19.01 -7.34 -1.69
C ASP A 5 -18.60 -6.49 -2.88
N GLN A 6 -18.50 -5.16 -2.72
CA GLN A 6 -18.09 -4.30 -3.81
C GLN A 6 -16.60 -4.49 -4.08
N ALA A 7 -16.24 -4.52 -5.38
CA ALA A 7 -14.84 -4.61 -5.75
C ALA A 7 -14.11 -3.34 -5.30
N ARG A 8 -13.02 -3.52 -4.59
CA ARG A 8 -12.14 -2.46 -4.15
C ARG A 8 -10.69 -2.90 -4.35
N ALA A 9 -9.79 -1.94 -4.50
CA ALA A 9 -8.38 -2.27 -4.63
C ALA A 9 -7.89 -2.96 -3.36
N GLY A 10 -7.20 -4.08 -3.51
CA GLY A 10 -6.49 -4.70 -2.41
C GLY A 10 -5.28 -3.87 -2.03
N ILE A 11 -4.82 -4.00 -0.79
CA ILE A 11 -3.61 -3.31 -0.34
C ILE A 11 -2.68 -4.31 0.30
N VAL A 12 -1.42 -4.31 -0.14
CA VAL A 12 -0.36 -5.13 0.44
C VAL A 12 0.71 -4.21 0.98
N LEU A 13 1.02 -4.35 2.28
CA LEU A 13 2.09 -3.61 2.92
C LEU A 13 3.31 -4.54 2.98
N CYS A 14 4.35 -4.21 2.23
CA CYS A 14 5.56 -5.03 2.16
C CYS A 14 6.73 -4.22 2.73
N CYS A 15 7.03 -4.41 4.00
CA CYS A 15 7.94 -3.57 4.76
C CYS A 15 8.93 -4.39 5.58
N HIS A 16 10.07 -3.78 5.89
CA HIS A 16 11.05 -4.40 6.76
C HIS A 16 10.48 -4.60 8.18
N GLY A 17 10.79 -5.74 8.77
CA GLY A 17 10.39 -6.07 10.13
C GLY A 17 8.88 -5.98 10.33
N GLU A 18 8.49 -5.44 11.46
CA GLU A 18 7.08 -5.32 11.84
C GLU A 18 6.44 -4.00 11.43
N MET A 19 7.12 -3.20 10.62
CA MET A 19 6.63 -1.87 10.25
C MET A 19 5.26 -1.92 9.56
N GLY A 20 5.09 -2.84 8.60
CA GLY A 20 3.81 -2.95 7.89
C GLY A 20 2.65 -3.32 8.81
N HIS A 21 2.89 -4.29 9.69
CA HIS A 21 1.88 -4.70 10.67
C HIS A 21 1.52 -3.55 11.62
N GLY A 22 2.52 -2.81 12.10
CA GLY A 22 2.29 -1.66 12.97
C GLY A 22 1.55 -0.53 12.26
N MET A 23 1.88 -0.27 11.00
CA MET A 23 1.19 0.74 10.21
C MET A 23 -0.29 0.38 10.00
N LEU A 24 -0.56 -0.90 9.70
CA LEU A 24 -1.94 -1.35 9.57
C LEU A 24 -2.69 -1.21 10.90
N HIS A 25 -2.06 -1.61 11.99
CA HIS A 25 -2.66 -1.47 13.32
C HIS A 25 -3.01 -0.01 13.61
N ALA A 26 -2.07 0.91 13.34
CA ALA A 26 -2.31 2.35 13.54
C ALA A 26 -3.47 2.85 12.67
N ALA A 27 -3.52 2.43 11.41
CA ALA A 27 -4.59 2.82 10.50
C ALA A 27 -5.96 2.30 10.99
N GLU A 28 -6.00 1.08 11.48
CA GLU A 28 -7.25 0.48 11.98
C GLU A 28 -7.72 1.12 13.28
N MET A 29 -6.81 1.66 14.09
CA MET A 29 -7.20 2.46 15.25
C MET A 29 -7.96 3.73 14.85
N ILE A 30 -7.66 4.25 13.66
CA ILE A 30 -8.27 5.49 13.17
C ILE A 30 -9.52 5.20 12.34
N LEU A 31 -9.47 4.22 11.47
CA LEU A 31 -10.52 3.94 10.48
C LEU A 31 -11.39 2.72 10.79
N GLY A 32 -11.02 1.94 11.81
CA GLY A 32 -11.66 0.65 12.08
C GLY A 32 -11.06 -0.47 11.20
N PRO A 33 -11.54 -1.71 11.37
CA PRO A 33 -11.02 -2.86 10.63
C PRO A 33 -11.08 -2.66 9.12
N GLN A 34 -10.02 -3.10 8.44
CA GLN A 34 -9.88 -2.92 6.99
C GLN A 34 -9.78 -4.28 6.30
N PRO A 35 -10.79 -4.67 5.50
CA PRO A 35 -10.72 -5.90 4.73
C PRO A 35 -9.77 -5.77 3.54
N GLN A 36 -9.33 -6.89 3.01
CA GLN A 36 -8.46 -6.96 1.83
C GLN A 36 -7.15 -6.19 1.99
N VAL A 37 -6.56 -6.29 3.16
CA VAL A 37 -5.24 -5.71 3.44
C VAL A 37 -4.38 -6.80 4.05
N VAL A 38 -3.19 -7.01 3.51
CA VAL A 38 -2.21 -7.99 4.00
C VAL A 38 -0.89 -7.27 4.25
N ALA A 39 -0.29 -7.51 5.41
CA ALA A 39 1.04 -7.01 5.72
C ALA A 39 2.06 -8.16 5.64
N ILE A 40 3.19 -7.88 5.01
CA ILE A 40 4.31 -8.81 4.89
C ILE A 40 5.50 -8.21 5.62
N ALA A 41 6.11 -9.01 6.51
CA ALA A 41 7.34 -8.62 7.19
C ALA A 41 8.54 -9.16 6.41
N VAL A 42 9.41 -8.26 5.95
CA VAL A 42 10.67 -8.64 5.33
C VAL A 42 11.69 -8.79 6.44
N ALA A 43 12.28 -9.97 6.57
CA ALA A 43 13.22 -10.28 7.64
C ALA A 43 14.64 -10.44 7.11
N PRO A 44 15.66 -10.20 7.96
CA PRO A 44 17.04 -10.51 7.59
C PRO A 44 17.13 -12.00 7.21
N GLY A 45 17.76 -12.29 6.09
CA GLY A 45 17.90 -13.67 5.63
C GLY A 45 16.76 -14.15 4.74
N ASP A 46 15.72 -13.36 4.50
CA ASP A 46 14.72 -13.69 3.51
C ASP A 46 15.37 -13.73 2.13
N GLY A 47 15.26 -14.86 1.45
CA GLY A 47 15.73 -14.98 0.08
C GLY A 47 14.78 -14.27 -0.88
N PRO A 48 15.30 -13.80 -2.03
CA PRO A 48 14.46 -13.11 -3.03
C PRO A 48 13.29 -13.96 -3.52
N GLU A 49 13.51 -15.26 -3.72
CA GLU A 49 12.47 -16.16 -4.20
C GLU A 49 11.34 -16.36 -3.21
N GLY A 50 11.69 -16.53 -1.94
CA GLY A 50 10.69 -16.67 -0.88
C GLY A 50 9.86 -15.43 -0.70
N LEU A 51 10.48 -14.26 -0.72
CA LEU A 51 9.80 -12.99 -0.61
C LEU A 51 8.90 -12.76 -1.82
N ALA A 52 9.38 -13.05 -3.02
CA ALA A 52 8.60 -12.93 -4.24
C ALA A 52 7.35 -13.81 -4.19
N ALA A 53 7.48 -15.05 -3.71
CA ALA A 53 6.35 -15.96 -3.59
C ALA A 53 5.31 -15.45 -2.59
N ARG A 54 5.76 -14.94 -1.45
CA ARG A 54 4.85 -14.38 -0.43
C ARG A 54 4.13 -13.14 -0.95
N LEU A 55 4.83 -12.28 -1.67
CA LEU A 55 4.23 -11.08 -2.23
C LEU A 55 3.21 -11.44 -3.33
N ALA A 56 3.56 -12.38 -4.21
CA ALA A 56 2.64 -12.83 -5.25
C ALA A 56 1.37 -13.43 -4.65
N GLU A 57 1.50 -14.21 -3.57
CA GLU A 57 0.35 -14.79 -2.88
C GLU A 57 -0.52 -13.70 -2.24
N ALA A 58 0.10 -12.72 -1.58
CA ALA A 58 -0.64 -11.62 -0.97
C ALA A 58 -1.40 -10.80 -2.02
N ILE A 59 -0.80 -10.59 -3.19
CA ILE A 59 -1.47 -9.90 -4.29
C ILE A 59 -2.70 -10.70 -4.73
N ARG A 60 -2.57 -12.01 -4.90
CA ARG A 60 -3.72 -12.85 -5.27
C ARG A 60 -4.83 -12.81 -4.23
N GLU A 61 -4.47 -12.91 -2.95
CA GLU A 61 -5.44 -12.91 -1.85
C GLU A 61 -6.25 -11.63 -1.76
N THR A 62 -5.63 -10.50 -2.09
CA THR A 62 -6.26 -9.19 -1.92
C THR A 62 -6.95 -8.68 -3.18
N ASP A 63 -6.71 -9.29 -4.33
CA ASP A 63 -7.30 -8.86 -5.59
C ASP A 63 -8.75 -9.35 -5.71
N SER A 64 -9.70 -8.44 -5.72
CA SER A 64 -11.12 -8.74 -5.91
C SER A 64 -11.60 -8.41 -7.33
N GLY A 65 -10.68 -8.10 -8.23
CA GLY A 65 -10.97 -7.68 -9.60
C GLY A 65 -10.66 -6.21 -9.85
N ALA A 66 -10.42 -5.42 -8.80
CA ALA A 66 -10.10 -4.01 -8.92
C ALA A 66 -8.60 -3.73 -8.83
N GLY A 67 -7.78 -4.77 -8.79
CA GLY A 67 -6.32 -4.64 -8.70
C GLY A 67 -5.80 -4.51 -7.28
N VAL A 68 -4.50 -4.33 -7.16
CA VAL A 68 -3.81 -4.29 -5.87
C VAL A 68 -2.79 -3.16 -5.85
N LEU A 69 -2.81 -2.39 -4.78
CA LEU A 69 -1.80 -1.38 -4.50
C LEU A 69 -0.82 -1.93 -3.47
N VAL A 70 0.44 -2.01 -3.83
CA VAL A 70 1.51 -2.44 -2.92
C VAL A 70 2.19 -1.20 -2.35
N LEU A 71 2.31 -1.14 -1.03
CA LEU A 71 3.00 -0.06 -0.34
C LEU A 71 4.25 -0.63 0.31
N THR A 72 5.41 -0.04 -0.01
CA THR A 72 6.67 -0.44 0.61
C THR A 72 7.28 0.73 1.37
N ASP A 73 8.09 0.39 2.37
CA ASP A 73 8.77 1.40 3.19
C ASP A 73 9.87 2.13 2.44
N MET A 74 10.54 1.45 1.49
CA MET A 74 11.58 2.10 0.69
C MET A 74 11.71 1.42 -0.67
N ALA A 75 12.18 2.20 -1.65
CA ALA A 75 12.35 1.72 -3.01
C ALA A 75 13.50 0.71 -3.12
N GLY A 76 13.39 -0.17 -4.11
CA GLY A 76 14.44 -1.12 -4.47
C GLY A 76 14.14 -2.54 -4.02
N GLY A 77 15.03 -3.46 -4.37
CA GLY A 77 14.97 -4.84 -3.95
C GLY A 77 13.90 -5.67 -4.63
N THR A 78 13.63 -6.83 -4.03
CA THR A 78 12.73 -7.83 -4.58
C THR A 78 11.30 -7.34 -4.82
N PRO A 79 10.69 -6.60 -3.88
CA PRO A 79 9.32 -6.13 -4.12
C PRO A 79 9.19 -5.27 -5.37
N CYS A 80 10.10 -4.32 -5.56
CA CYS A 80 10.08 -3.46 -6.74
C CYS A 80 10.33 -4.26 -8.02
N ASN A 81 11.28 -5.18 -7.98
CA ASN A 81 11.59 -6.02 -9.14
C ASN A 81 10.40 -6.89 -9.53
N LEU A 82 9.71 -7.46 -8.55
CA LEU A 82 8.56 -8.31 -8.82
C LEU A 82 7.43 -7.52 -9.49
N VAL A 83 7.10 -6.34 -8.96
CA VAL A 83 6.02 -5.53 -9.52
C VAL A 83 6.41 -5.01 -10.90
N ALA A 84 7.65 -4.56 -11.07
CA ALA A 84 8.12 -4.06 -12.36
C ALA A 84 8.11 -5.13 -13.45
N ALA A 85 8.29 -6.39 -13.09
CA ALA A 85 8.31 -7.50 -14.04
C ALA A 85 6.92 -7.99 -14.44
N ARG A 86 5.87 -7.56 -13.76
CA ARG A 86 4.50 -7.98 -14.08
C ARG A 86 4.05 -7.33 -15.39
N PRO A 87 3.26 -8.05 -16.22
CA PRO A 87 2.76 -7.45 -17.45
C PRO A 87 1.81 -6.27 -17.16
N PRO A 88 1.74 -5.28 -18.07
CA PRO A 88 0.82 -4.14 -17.87
C PRO A 88 -0.64 -4.53 -17.73
N SER A 89 -1.04 -5.72 -18.17
CA SER A 89 -2.40 -6.23 -18.02
C SER A 89 -2.73 -6.58 -16.57
N ASP A 90 -1.70 -6.84 -15.75
CA ASP A 90 -1.91 -7.08 -14.32
C ASP A 90 -2.14 -5.74 -13.63
N ALA A 91 -3.29 -5.62 -12.97
CA ALA A 91 -3.61 -4.39 -12.26
C ALA A 91 -2.90 -4.38 -10.91
N VAL A 92 -1.61 -4.06 -10.92
CA VAL A 92 -0.79 -3.91 -9.71
C VAL A 92 0.02 -2.62 -9.83
N GLU A 93 -0.09 -1.79 -8.82
CA GLU A 93 0.70 -0.56 -8.70
C GLU A 93 1.46 -0.57 -7.38
N MET A 94 2.54 0.21 -7.31
CA MET A 94 3.36 0.29 -6.11
C MET A 94 3.66 1.73 -5.76
N VAL A 95 3.58 2.03 -4.46
CA VAL A 95 4.06 3.29 -3.88
C VAL A 95 5.18 2.96 -2.93
N THR A 96 6.32 3.61 -3.08
CA THR A 96 7.49 3.39 -2.25
C THR A 96 7.67 4.56 -1.27
N GLY A 97 8.21 4.26 -0.08
CA GLY A 97 8.45 5.31 0.91
C GLY A 97 7.18 5.85 1.55
N PHE A 98 6.15 5.04 1.71
CA PHE A 98 4.87 5.50 2.23
C PHE A 98 4.96 5.87 3.72
N ASN A 99 3.98 6.64 4.16
CA ASN A 99 3.80 7.01 5.56
C ASN A 99 2.34 6.77 5.97
N LEU A 100 2.01 7.02 7.23
CA LEU A 100 0.65 6.79 7.72
C LEU A 100 -0.39 7.64 6.98
N PRO A 101 -0.18 8.93 6.71
CA PRO A 101 -1.15 9.68 5.90
C PRO A 101 -1.41 9.05 4.53
N ALA A 102 -0.38 8.55 3.85
CA ALA A 102 -0.54 7.86 2.57
C ALA A 102 -1.42 6.61 2.71
N LEU A 103 -1.16 5.80 3.73
CA LEU A 103 -1.95 4.59 3.98
C LEU A 103 -3.41 4.93 4.25
N LEU A 104 -3.66 5.92 5.10
CA LEU A 104 -5.03 6.36 5.39
C LEU A 104 -5.74 6.84 4.13
N ARG A 105 -5.04 7.59 3.28
CA ARG A 105 -5.61 8.07 2.02
C ARG A 105 -5.98 6.91 1.11
N ALA A 106 -5.07 5.95 0.93
CA ALA A 106 -5.31 4.78 0.09
C ALA A 106 -6.52 3.98 0.59
N LEU A 107 -6.60 3.75 1.90
CA LEU A 107 -7.71 2.99 2.49
C LEU A 107 -9.05 3.69 2.31
N ARG A 108 -9.08 5.02 2.40
CA ARG A 108 -10.32 5.79 2.22
C ARG A 108 -10.77 5.83 0.78
N GLU A 109 -9.84 5.97 -0.16
CA GLU A 109 -10.16 6.25 -1.56
C GLU A 109 -10.28 4.99 -2.42
N ARG A 110 -9.80 3.85 -1.96
CA ARG A 110 -9.76 2.62 -2.78
C ARG A 110 -11.12 2.11 -3.22
N ASN A 111 -12.16 2.48 -2.52
CA ASN A 111 -13.53 2.05 -2.86
C ASN A 111 -14.14 2.86 -4.00
N GLU A 112 -13.61 4.04 -4.26
CA GLU A 112 -14.20 5.00 -5.17
C GLU A 112 -13.44 5.14 -6.49
N HIS A 113 -12.23 4.57 -6.56
CA HIS A 113 -11.40 4.67 -7.75
C HIS A 113 -11.44 3.38 -8.56
N ALA A 114 -11.91 3.50 -9.79
CA ALA A 114 -11.79 2.42 -10.77
C ALA A 114 -10.39 2.39 -11.40
N ASP A 115 -9.62 3.47 -11.25
CA ASP A 115 -8.29 3.62 -11.84
C ASP A 115 -7.20 3.46 -10.78
N LEU A 116 -6.57 2.29 -10.78
CA LEU A 116 -5.53 1.97 -9.80
C LEU A 116 -4.30 2.87 -9.93
N ALA A 117 -3.91 3.22 -11.16
CA ALA A 117 -2.76 4.10 -11.38
C ALA A 117 -3.00 5.48 -10.76
N ARG A 118 -4.23 5.97 -10.87
CA ARG A 118 -4.61 7.25 -10.25
C ARG A 118 -4.60 7.15 -8.73
N LEU A 119 -5.11 6.05 -8.18
CA LEU A 119 -5.07 5.83 -6.73
C LEU A 119 -3.63 5.84 -6.23
N ALA A 120 -2.72 5.16 -6.93
CA ALA A 120 -1.31 5.13 -6.56
C ALA A 120 -0.69 6.53 -6.60
N ALA A 121 -0.94 7.29 -7.66
CA ALA A 121 -0.38 8.64 -7.81
C ALA A 121 -0.90 9.58 -6.73
N GLU A 122 -2.19 9.54 -6.42
CA GLU A 122 -2.78 10.37 -5.36
C GLU A 122 -2.29 9.98 -3.98
N THR A 123 -2.12 8.69 -3.73
CA THR A 123 -1.58 8.19 -2.46
C THR A 123 -0.16 8.71 -2.23
N ALA A 124 0.70 8.62 -3.25
CA ALA A 124 2.07 9.11 -3.16
C ALA A 124 2.11 10.62 -2.94
N ALA A 125 1.32 11.37 -3.70
CA ALA A 125 1.29 12.83 -3.58
C ALA A 125 0.80 13.28 -2.20
N TYR A 126 -0.26 12.66 -1.71
CA TYR A 126 -0.82 12.98 -0.40
C TYR A 126 0.19 12.69 0.72
N GLY A 127 0.81 11.52 0.70
CA GLY A 127 1.82 11.17 1.69
C GLY A 127 2.99 12.13 1.71
N GLY A 128 3.49 12.51 0.52
CA GLY A 128 4.61 13.42 0.41
C GLY A 128 4.29 14.81 0.98
N ARG A 129 3.07 15.31 0.77
CA ARG A 129 2.66 16.62 1.30
C ARG A 129 2.56 16.64 2.83
N HIS A 130 2.43 15.49 3.46
CA HIS A 130 2.27 15.41 4.91
C HIS A 130 3.58 15.23 5.66
N ILE A 131 4.70 15.22 4.95
CA ILE A 131 6.02 15.29 5.57
C ILE A 131 6.39 16.77 5.59
N ALA A 132 6.29 17.39 6.76
CA ALA A 132 6.46 18.83 6.90
C ALA A 132 7.10 19.16 8.24
N THR A 133 7.78 20.29 8.29
CA THR A 133 8.27 20.79 9.58
C THR A 133 7.11 21.44 10.34
N LEU A 134 7.17 21.40 11.67
CA LEU A 134 6.17 22.09 12.48
C LEU A 134 6.11 23.57 12.14
N ARG A 135 7.27 24.19 11.90
CA ARG A 135 7.35 25.61 11.55
C ARG A 135 6.53 25.92 10.30
N ALA A 136 6.68 25.11 9.26
CA ALA A 136 5.92 25.30 8.00
C ALA A 136 4.42 25.17 8.26
N LEU A 137 4.01 24.21 9.09
CA LEU A 137 2.59 24.04 9.42
C LEU A 137 2.04 25.25 10.17
N LEU A 138 2.82 25.78 11.14
CA LEU A 138 2.40 26.94 11.94
C LEU A 138 2.32 28.21 11.10
N ASP A 139 3.17 28.33 10.08
CA ASP A 139 3.21 29.50 9.20
C ASP A 139 2.18 29.41 8.07
N GLY A 140 1.42 28.31 8.01
CA GLY A 140 0.44 28.11 6.97
C GLY A 140 1.04 27.77 5.59
N ASN A 141 2.29 27.39 5.56
CA ASN A 141 2.98 26.98 4.31
C ASN A 141 2.97 25.47 4.21
N ASP A 142 2.13 24.95 3.35
CA ASP A 142 2.02 23.52 3.11
C ASP A 142 2.97 23.04 2.03
#